data_589138d1df1f28fc5cbe42addc0e7cac
#
_entry.id   589138d1df1f28fc5cbe42addc0e7cac
#
_cell.length_a   1.000
_cell.length_b   1.000
_cell.length_c   1.000
_cell.angle_alpha   90.00
_cell.angle_beta   90.00
_cell.angle_gamma   90.00
#
_symmetry.space_group_name_H-M   'P 1'
#
loop_
_entity.id
_entity.type
_entity.pdbx_description
1 polymer ?
#
loop_
_entity_poly.entity_id
_entity_poly.type
_entity_poly.pdbx_seq_one_letter_code
_entity_poly.pdbx_strand_id
1 'polypeptide(L)' 'MSSNQGYDILHNGVPRTFRDRRETALEAARFAKSNAKADIIELRDCATGEKLVMLADGRVG' A
#
# COMPACT_ATOMS: atom_id res chain seq x y z
N MET A 1 -3.97 -1.36 -22.88
CA MET A 1 -4.21 -0.88 -22.14
C MET A 1 -3.54 -0.84 -21.10
N SER A 2 -3.19 -0.25 -20.61
CA SER A 2 -2.44 -0.26 -19.72
C SER A 2 -2.83 0.01 -18.62
N SER A 3 -2.50 -0.35 -17.85
CA SER A 3 -2.84 -0.05 -16.82
C SER A 3 -1.95 0.36 -15.93
N ASN A 4 -1.63 1.47 -15.91
CA ASN A 4 -0.85 2.03 -14.90
C ASN A 4 -1.66 2.37 -13.71
N GLN A 5 -2.90 1.96 -13.64
CA GLN A 5 -3.70 2.24 -12.48
C GLN A 5 -3.51 1.17 -11.46
N GLY A 6 -3.54 1.51 -10.22
CA GLY A 6 -3.41 0.56 -9.15
C GLY A 6 -2.38 0.99 -8.12
N TYR A 7 -2.22 0.15 -7.11
CA TYR A 7 -1.36 0.46 -5.99
C TYR A 7 -0.58 -0.79 -5.62
N ASP A 8 0.72 -0.63 -5.39
CA ASP A 8 1.53 -1.69 -4.82
C ASP A 8 1.58 -1.49 -3.33
N ILE A 9 1.39 -2.56 -2.59
CA ILE A 9 1.58 -2.54 -1.13
C ILE A 9 2.98 -3.07 -0.86
N LEU A 10 3.81 -2.21 -0.30
CA LEU A 10 5.19 -2.56 -0.05
C LEU A 10 5.40 -2.91 1.41
N HIS A 11 6.17 -3.97 1.66
CA HIS A 11 6.53 -4.38 3.01
C HIS A 11 8.04 -4.16 3.13
N ASN A 12 8.44 -3.20 3.91
CA ASN A 12 9.86 -2.84 4.11
C ASN A 12 10.56 -2.56 2.76
N GLY A 13 9.81 -1.86 1.88
CA GLY A 13 10.34 -1.48 0.59
C GLY A 13 10.19 -2.53 -0.51
N VAL A 14 9.63 -3.71 -0.21
CA VAL A 14 9.49 -4.78 -1.18
C VAL A 14 8.02 -4.90 -1.58
N PRO A 15 7.67 -4.76 -2.86
CA PRO A 15 6.28 -4.90 -3.28
C PRO A 15 5.82 -6.35 -3.10
N ARG A 16 4.77 -6.54 -2.33
CA ARG A 16 4.27 -7.88 -2.09
C ARG A 16 2.88 -8.11 -2.57
N THR A 17 2.07 -7.06 -2.68
CA THR A 17 0.67 -7.18 -3.02
C THR A 17 0.32 -6.05 -3.96
N PHE A 18 -0.58 -6.33 -4.88
CA PHE A 18 -1.07 -5.31 -5.80
C PHE A 18 -2.59 -5.27 -5.72
N ARG A 19 -3.16 -4.07 -5.76
CA ARG A 19 -4.60 -3.89 -5.85
C ARG A 19 -4.88 -2.79 -6.86
N ASP A 20 -5.91 -2.98 -7.66
CA ASP A 20 -6.23 -2.03 -8.73
C ASP A 20 -7.14 -0.90 -8.24
N ARG A 21 -7.61 -0.95 -7.00
CA ARG A 21 -8.47 0.08 -6.47
C ARG A 21 -7.88 0.64 -5.19
N ARG A 22 -8.10 1.94 -4.99
CA ARG A 22 -7.57 2.60 -3.79
C ARG A 22 -8.16 2.00 -2.51
N GLU A 23 -9.46 1.72 -2.50
CA GLU A 23 -10.10 1.23 -1.30
C GLU A 23 -9.57 -0.13 -0.89
N THR A 24 -9.45 -1.04 -1.85
CA THR A 24 -8.94 -2.37 -1.55
C THR A 24 -7.45 -2.32 -1.22
N ALA A 25 -6.71 -1.37 -1.81
CA ALA A 25 -5.31 -1.20 -1.48
C ALA A 25 -5.14 -0.72 -0.05
N LEU A 26 -5.98 0.22 0.37
CA LEU A 26 -5.92 0.70 1.75
C LEU A 26 -6.27 -0.40 2.73
N GLU A 27 -7.27 -1.22 2.41
CA GLU A 27 -7.63 -2.34 3.28
C GLU A 27 -6.51 -3.35 3.37
N ALA A 28 -5.87 -3.67 2.25
CA ALA A 28 -4.77 -4.62 2.23
C ALA A 28 -3.60 -4.09 3.05
N ALA A 29 -3.32 -2.79 2.94
CA ALA A 29 -2.24 -2.18 3.69
C ALA A 29 -2.54 -2.16 5.19
N ARG A 30 -3.79 -1.87 5.56
CA ARG A 30 -4.18 -1.90 6.97
C ARG A 30 -4.05 -3.29 7.54
N PHE A 31 -4.46 -4.29 6.79
CA PHE A 31 -4.36 -5.67 7.23
C PHE A 31 -2.89 -6.06 7.41
N ALA A 32 -2.04 -5.68 6.46
CA ALA A 32 -0.61 -5.96 6.55
C ALA A 32 -0.01 -5.27 7.78
N LYS A 33 -0.39 -4.03 8.02
CA LYS A 33 0.15 -3.28 9.16
C LYS A 33 -0.31 -3.87 10.48
N SER A 34 -1.55 -4.34 10.55
CA SER A 34 -2.05 -4.93 11.79
C SER A 34 -1.35 -6.26 12.10
N ASN A 35 -0.91 -6.98 11.08
CA ASN A 35 -0.21 -8.24 11.29
C ASN A 35 1.28 -8.05 11.51
N ALA A 36 1.84 -6.93 11.10
CA ALA A 36 3.27 -6.70 11.20
C ALA A 36 3.51 -5.24 11.57
N LYS A 37 3.15 -4.86 12.79
CA LYS A 37 3.17 -3.46 13.20
C LYS A 37 4.56 -2.84 13.17
N ALA A 38 5.58 -3.65 13.32
CA ALA A 38 6.95 -3.14 13.28
C ALA A 38 7.46 -2.93 11.87
N ASP A 39 6.78 -3.49 10.87
CA ASP A 39 7.23 -3.35 9.50
C ASP A 39 6.78 -2.02 8.91
N ILE A 40 7.50 -1.55 7.92
CA ILE A 40 7.13 -0.36 7.20
C ILE A 40 6.21 -0.78 6.06
N ILE A 41 4.96 -0.37 6.12
CA ILE A 41 3.96 -0.71 5.12
C ILE A 41 3.65 0.56 4.32
N GLU A 42 3.82 0.49 3.01
CA GLU A 42 3.60 1.63 2.15
C GLU A 42 2.70 1.26 1.00
N LEU A 43 2.02 2.27 0.44
CA LEU A 43 1.27 2.10 -0.79
C LEU A 43 1.94 2.98 -1.84
N ARG A 44 2.21 2.42 -3.01
CA ARG A 44 2.75 3.19 -4.10
C ARG A 44 1.72 3.28 -5.20
N ASP A 45 1.36 4.51 -5.58
CA ASP A 45 0.45 4.75 -6.69
C ASP A 45 1.20 4.48 -7.98
N CYS A 46 0.78 3.48 -8.73
CA CYS A 46 1.47 3.10 -9.95
C CYS A 46 1.33 4.16 -11.05
N ALA A 47 0.30 4.98 -11.00
CA ALA A 47 0.12 6.01 -12.01
C ALA A 47 1.03 7.20 -11.82
N THR A 48 1.29 7.57 -10.57
CA THR A 48 2.08 8.78 -10.28
C THR A 48 3.43 8.48 -9.65
N GLY A 49 3.59 7.29 -9.11
CA GLY A 49 4.81 6.94 -8.38
C GLY A 49 4.83 7.43 -6.95
N GLU A 50 3.75 8.07 -6.52
CA GLU A 50 3.70 8.61 -5.18
C GLU A 50 3.56 7.52 -4.15
N LYS A 51 4.24 7.65 -3.02
CA LYS A 51 4.16 6.67 -1.95
C LYS A 51 3.50 7.26 -0.73
N LEU A 52 2.65 6.47 -0.08
CA LEU A 52 2.03 6.84 1.16
C LEU A 52 2.41 5.78 2.19
N VAL A 53 2.58 6.19 3.43
CA VAL A 53 2.96 5.26 4.50
C VAL A 53 1.73 4.93 5.32
N MET A 54 1.49 3.64 5.54
CA MET A 54 0.38 3.20 6.38
C MET A 54 0.81 3.31 7.84
N LEU A 55 0.09 4.12 8.59
CA LEU A 55 0.39 4.33 10.01
C LEU A 55 -0.31 3.27 10.86
N ALA A 56 0.15 3.14 12.09
CA ALA A 56 -0.36 2.10 12.98
C ALA A 56 -1.85 2.27 13.29
N ASP A 57 -2.36 3.48 13.20
CA ASP A 57 -3.79 3.74 13.47
C ASP A 57 -4.66 3.51 12.22
N GLY A 58 -4.10 3.05 11.12
CA GLY A 58 -4.86 2.78 9.91
C GLY A 58 -4.96 3.95 8.96
N ARG A 59 -4.30 5.06 9.26
CA ARG A 59 -4.30 6.20 8.36
C ARG A 59 -3.06 6.18 7.49
N VAL A 60 -3.08 6.93 6.40
CA VAL A 60 -1.92 7.05 5.53
C VAL A 60 -1.39 8.46 5.57
N GLY A 61 -0.12 8.57 5.45
CA GLY A 61 0.52 9.88 5.48
C GLY A 61 1.76 9.97 4.64
#